data_391d51d1581a56e63493c6c423091253
#
_entry.id   391d51d1581a56e63493c6c423091253
#
_cell.length_a   1.000
_cell.length_b   1.000
_cell.length_c   1.000
_cell.angle_alpha   90.00
_cell.angle_beta   90.00
_cell.angle_gamma   90.00
#
_symmetry.space_group_name_H-M   'P 1'
#
loop_
_entity.id
_entity.type
_entity.pdbx_description
1 polymer ?
#
loop_
_entity_poly.entity_id
_entity_poly.type
_entity_poly.pdbx_seq_one_letter_code
_entity_poly.pdbx_strand_id
1 'polypeptide(L)'
;MKRYLIFTDLDGTLLDHENYSYGNNNKLIASIINNHNDVIFNTSKTFSESINLLKKLNLTNMPFSTENGALLYFPKNRFKKIKNSSGYGKYWKIRIAKLSSKNWHQFLLKKQKKFKLLIAQDLPSKILKKYTNLDNTSKMLNREASQIILWEDSLVNLKKFINELRSEKQGVLIQGSRFMQVSSVCNKRIAKKLISHVYDHQFYGTYFKNTIALGDSKNDIDMLNSASYSCLIKNPSGSFPKLRSNKKNIIKSSKFAPDGWSQVLYKLNNTLENKIF
;
A
#
# COMPACT_ATOMS: atom_id res chain seq x y z
N MET A 1 -16.20 -17.71 -15.80
CA MET A 1 -16.60 -16.77 -14.73
C MET A 1 -15.57 -15.64 -14.66
N LYS A 2 -15.96 -14.36 -14.60
CA LYS A 2 -15.02 -13.25 -14.46
C LYS A 2 -14.48 -13.25 -13.03
N ARG A 3 -13.17 -13.20 -12.85
CA ARG A 3 -12.50 -13.10 -11.54
C ARG A 3 -11.86 -11.74 -11.40
N TYR A 4 -11.74 -11.25 -10.16
CA TYR A 4 -11.21 -9.91 -9.86
C TYR A 4 -9.95 -10.00 -9.01
N LEU A 5 -8.97 -9.13 -9.30
CA LEU A 5 -7.88 -8.81 -8.40
C LEU A 5 -8.29 -7.56 -7.60
N ILE A 6 -8.43 -7.72 -6.30
CA ILE A 6 -8.86 -6.66 -5.38
C ILE A 6 -7.64 -6.13 -4.65
N PHE A 7 -7.12 -5.00 -5.11
CA PHE A 7 -6.00 -4.31 -4.49
C PHE A 7 -6.50 -3.38 -3.40
N THR A 8 -6.08 -3.60 -2.17
CA THR A 8 -6.48 -2.75 -1.05
C THR A 8 -5.26 -2.11 -0.37
N ASP A 9 -5.38 -0.81 -0.07
CA ASP A 9 -4.56 -0.23 0.98
C ASP A 9 -5.01 -0.78 2.35
N LEU A 10 -4.23 -0.52 3.38
CA LEU A 10 -4.46 -1.00 4.73
C LEU A 10 -4.93 0.13 5.66
N ASP A 11 -4.05 1.06 6.04
CA ASP A 11 -4.34 2.08 7.06
C ASP A 11 -5.37 3.10 6.55
N GLY A 12 -6.50 3.21 7.23
CA GLY A 12 -7.60 4.09 6.81
C GLY A 12 -8.43 3.54 5.67
N THR A 13 -8.12 2.33 5.17
CA THR A 13 -8.85 1.65 4.10
C THR A 13 -9.46 0.33 4.60
N LEU A 14 -8.67 -0.73 4.77
CA LEU A 14 -9.13 -1.99 5.38
C LEU A 14 -9.09 -1.93 6.90
N LEU A 15 -8.12 -1.20 7.45
CA LEU A 15 -7.88 -1.04 8.87
C LEU A 15 -8.39 0.31 9.36
N ASP A 16 -8.97 0.31 10.53
CA ASP A 16 -9.27 1.54 11.27
C ASP A 16 -8.03 2.43 11.40
N HIS A 17 -8.23 3.72 11.31
CA HIS A 17 -7.13 4.68 11.29
C HIS A 17 -6.42 4.81 12.65
N GLU A 18 -7.12 4.59 13.75
CA GLU A 18 -6.61 4.81 15.11
C GLU A 18 -6.09 3.52 15.75
N ASN A 19 -6.94 2.47 15.75
CA ASN A 19 -6.67 1.22 16.47
C ASN A 19 -6.23 0.06 15.57
N TYR A 20 -6.16 0.27 14.24
CA TYR A 20 -5.74 -0.73 13.24
C TYR A 20 -6.59 -2.00 13.21
N SER A 21 -7.82 -1.94 13.72
CA SER A 21 -8.79 -3.03 13.62
C SER A 21 -9.30 -3.19 12.19
N TYR A 22 -9.45 -4.43 11.72
CA TYR A 22 -10.16 -4.74 10.48
C TYR A 22 -11.66 -5.04 10.68
N GLY A 23 -12.17 -4.85 11.91
CA GLY A 23 -13.55 -5.14 12.27
C GLY A 23 -13.95 -6.58 11.91
N ASN A 24 -15.12 -6.73 11.28
CA ASN A 24 -15.65 -8.02 10.83
C ASN A 24 -15.31 -8.37 9.38
N ASN A 25 -14.36 -7.66 8.75
CA ASN A 25 -14.03 -7.84 7.34
C ASN A 25 -13.39 -9.18 6.99
N ASN A 26 -12.90 -9.95 8.00
CA ASN A 26 -12.41 -11.31 7.79
C ASN A 26 -13.44 -12.25 7.14
N LYS A 27 -14.72 -12.14 7.53
CA LYS A 27 -15.81 -12.95 6.93
C LYS A 27 -16.03 -12.60 5.46
N LEU A 28 -16.05 -11.30 5.14
CA LEU A 28 -16.20 -10.84 3.76
C LEU A 28 -14.99 -11.22 2.91
N ILE A 29 -13.77 -11.09 3.44
CA ILE A 29 -12.55 -11.54 2.76
C ILE A 29 -12.63 -13.04 2.44
N ALA A 30 -13.05 -13.87 3.40
CA ALA A 30 -13.22 -15.29 3.19
C ALA A 30 -14.24 -15.59 2.07
N SER A 31 -15.38 -14.88 2.05
CA SER A 31 -16.38 -15.03 0.98
C SER A 31 -15.83 -14.64 -0.40
N ILE A 32 -15.06 -13.55 -0.48
CA ILE A 32 -14.39 -13.12 -1.72
C ILE A 32 -13.46 -14.21 -2.25
N ILE A 33 -12.64 -14.81 -1.35
CA ILE A 33 -11.70 -15.86 -1.72
C ILE A 33 -12.41 -17.14 -2.15
N ASN A 34 -13.47 -17.54 -1.44
CA ASN A 34 -14.28 -18.71 -1.78
C ASN A 34 -14.96 -18.54 -3.15
N ASN A 35 -15.27 -17.33 -3.56
CA ASN A 35 -15.77 -17.01 -4.91
C ASN A 35 -14.63 -16.81 -5.93
N HIS A 36 -13.44 -17.35 -5.64
CA HIS A 36 -12.26 -17.36 -6.51
C HIS A 36 -11.72 -15.98 -6.91
N ASN A 37 -11.98 -14.95 -6.12
CA ASN A 37 -11.36 -13.64 -6.26
C ASN A 37 -10.19 -13.50 -5.30
N ASP A 38 -9.22 -12.64 -5.61
CA ASP A 38 -8.02 -12.48 -4.80
C ASP A 38 -7.97 -11.09 -4.16
N VAL A 39 -7.70 -11.05 -2.84
CA VAL A 39 -7.46 -9.82 -2.08
C VAL A 39 -5.96 -9.63 -1.90
N ILE A 40 -5.44 -8.51 -2.40
CA ILE A 40 -4.01 -8.21 -2.51
C ILE A 40 -3.70 -6.94 -1.74
N PHE A 41 -2.85 -7.05 -0.72
CA PHE A 41 -2.39 -5.87 0.02
C PHE A 41 -1.39 -5.05 -0.83
N ASN A 42 -1.65 -3.76 -0.92
CA ASN A 42 -0.79 -2.82 -1.62
C ASN A 42 -0.59 -1.58 -0.73
N THR A 43 0.40 -1.66 0.17
CA THR A 43 0.46 -0.83 1.37
C THR A 43 1.77 -0.08 1.54
N SER A 44 1.75 0.98 2.36
CA SER A 44 2.94 1.66 2.87
C SER A 44 3.67 0.92 3.99
N LYS A 45 3.02 -0.10 4.58
CA LYS A 45 3.59 -0.94 5.65
C LYS A 45 4.80 -1.75 5.17
N THR A 46 5.59 -2.21 6.13
CA THR A 46 6.74 -3.11 5.93
C THR A 46 6.28 -4.57 5.73
N PHE A 47 7.23 -5.44 5.36
CA PHE A 47 7.00 -6.88 5.31
C PHE A 47 6.55 -7.42 6.67
N SER A 48 7.24 -7.03 7.75
CA SER A 48 6.97 -7.52 9.12
C SER A 48 5.57 -7.15 9.62
N GLU A 49 5.07 -5.97 9.25
CA GLU A 49 3.71 -5.55 9.57
C GLU A 49 2.69 -6.33 8.73
N SER A 50 2.94 -6.43 7.42
CA SER A 50 2.00 -7.04 6.46
C SER A 50 1.83 -8.54 6.69
N ILE A 51 2.91 -9.30 6.96
CA ILE A 51 2.83 -10.74 7.12
C ILE A 51 1.99 -11.17 8.32
N ASN A 52 2.00 -10.39 9.39
CA ASN A 52 1.17 -10.67 10.56
C ASN A 52 -0.32 -10.54 10.24
N LEU A 53 -0.69 -9.51 9.48
CA LEU A 53 -2.07 -9.30 9.08
C LEU A 53 -2.53 -10.35 8.05
N LEU A 54 -1.67 -10.70 7.09
CA LEU A 54 -1.94 -11.77 6.13
C LEU A 54 -2.22 -13.11 6.83
N LYS A 55 -1.47 -13.42 7.90
CA LYS A 55 -1.73 -14.62 8.72
C LYS A 55 -3.09 -14.56 9.41
N LYS A 56 -3.42 -13.42 10.06
CA LYS A 56 -4.70 -13.23 10.76
C LYS A 56 -5.92 -13.34 9.84
N LEU A 57 -5.77 -12.94 8.57
CA LEU A 57 -6.84 -12.95 7.57
C LEU A 57 -6.80 -14.16 6.64
N ASN A 58 -5.92 -15.15 6.88
CA ASN A 58 -5.72 -16.35 6.03
C ASN A 58 -5.37 -16.01 4.57
N LEU A 59 -4.60 -14.92 4.37
CA LEU A 59 -4.19 -14.43 3.05
C LEU A 59 -2.72 -14.74 2.70
N THR A 60 -2.08 -15.69 3.40
CA THR A 60 -0.65 -16.01 3.20
C THR A 60 -0.31 -16.56 1.82
N ASN A 61 -1.32 -17.04 1.08
CA ASN A 61 -1.19 -17.51 -0.30
C ASN A 61 -1.42 -16.40 -1.33
N MET A 62 -1.67 -15.16 -0.91
CA MET A 62 -1.86 -14.02 -1.81
C MET A 62 -0.54 -13.26 -1.97
N PRO A 63 -0.25 -12.74 -3.16
CA PRO A 63 0.86 -11.81 -3.32
C PRO A 63 0.52 -10.48 -2.64
N PHE A 64 1.53 -9.70 -2.31
CA PHE A 64 1.35 -8.38 -1.72
C PHE A 64 2.52 -7.47 -2.05
N SER A 65 2.31 -6.17 -1.89
CA SER A 65 3.38 -5.18 -1.98
C SER A 65 3.50 -4.38 -0.69
N THR A 66 4.72 -3.95 -0.40
CA THR A 66 5.07 -3.18 0.79
C THR A 66 5.80 -1.90 0.42
N GLU A 67 5.92 -1.00 1.40
CA GLU A 67 6.64 0.26 1.28
C GLU A 67 6.22 1.08 0.05
N ASN A 68 4.89 1.21 -0.15
CA ASN A 68 4.27 1.92 -1.29
C ASN A 68 4.68 1.35 -2.66
N GLY A 69 4.80 0.03 -2.76
CA GLY A 69 5.14 -0.65 -4.01
C GLY A 69 6.63 -0.77 -4.27
N ALA A 70 7.48 -0.51 -3.28
CA ALA A 70 8.92 -0.67 -3.40
C ALA A 70 9.37 -2.14 -3.49
N LEU A 71 8.62 -3.04 -2.86
CA LEU A 71 8.89 -4.47 -2.78
C LEU A 71 7.62 -5.26 -3.04
N LEU A 72 7.72 -6.34 -3.81
CA LEU A 72 6.63 -7.26 -4.11
C LEU A 72 7.00 -8.66 -3.63
N TYR A 73 6.02 -9.37 -3.09
CA TYR A 73 6.18 -10.71 -2.56
C TYR A 73 5.13 -11.65 -3.16
N PHE A 74 5.57 -12.79 -3.67
CA PHE A 74 4.73 -13.82 -4.29
C PHE A 74 4.97 -15.16 -3.60
N PRO A 75 3.94 -15.80 -3.01
CA PRO A 75 4.09 -17.09 -2.33
C PRO A 75 4.60 -18.18 -3.28
N LYS A 76 5.67 -18.89 -2.90
CA LYS A 76 6.29 -19.97 -3.71
C LYS A 76 5.40 -21.17 -3.92
N ASN A 77 4.47 -21.42 -3.00
CA ASN A 77 3.50 -22.52 -3.12
C ASN A 77 2.40 -22.26 -4.15
N ARG A 78 2.29 -21.03 -4.64
CA ARG A 78 1.27 -20.62 -5.61
C ARG A 78 1.87 -20.11 -6.93
N PHE A 79 3.02 -19.45 -6.87
CA PHE A 79 3.68 -18.83 -8.02
C PHE A 79 4.98 -19.54 -8.36
N LYS A 80 5.19 -19.85 -9.65
CA LYS A 80 6.49 -20.27 -10.18
C LYS A 80 7.48 -19.11 -10.05
N LYS A 81 8.79 -19.41 -10.16
CA LYS A 81 9.84 -18.40 -10.14
C LYS A 81 9.57 -17.29 -11.17
N ILE A 82 9.64 -16.06 -10.74
CA ILE A 82 9.36 -14.88 -11.55
C ILE A 82 10.70 -14.30 -12.02
N LYS A 83 10.77 -13.83 -13.28
CA LYS A 83 11.96 -13.16 -13.81
C LYS A 83 12.35 -11.99 -12.89
N ASN A 84 13.65 -11.84 -12.62
CA ASN A 84 14.22 -10.81 -11.73
C ASN A 84 13.75 -10.89 -10.25
N SER A 85 13.23 -12.02 -9.82
CA SER A 85 12.93 -12.27 -8.41
C SER A 85 14.08 -12.98 -7.70
N SER A 86 14.22 -12.72 -6.40
CA SER A 86 15.08 -13.46 -5.46
C SER A 86 14.24 -14.27 -4.48
N GLY A 87 14.84 -15.33 -3.91
CA GLY A 87 14.21 -16.07 -2.82
C GLY A 87 14.19 -15.25 -1.52
N TYR A 88 13.04 -15.22 -0.83
CA TYR A 88 12.88 -14.58 0.47
C TYR A 88 11.95 -15.43 1.35
N GLY A 89 12.53 -16.35 2.09
CA GLY A 89 11.77 -17.36 2.83
C GLY A 89 10.80 -18.13 1.92
N LYS A 90 9.51 -18.09 2.28
CA LYS A 90 8.41 -18.72 1.52
C LYS A 90 7.95 -17.92 0.29
N TYR A 91 8.64 -16.82 -0.07
CA TYR A 91 8.25 -15.91 -1.14
C TYR A 91 9.31 -15.78 -2.22
N TRP A 92 8.88 -15.48 -3.44
CA TRP A 92 9.67 -14.79 -4.45
C TRP A 92 9.54 -13.29 -4.20
N LYS A 93 10.66 -12.58 -4.06
CA LYS A 93 10.71 -11.13 -3.84
C LYS A 93 11.19 -10.41 -5.09
N ILE A 94 10.44 -9.42 -5.55
CA ILE A 94 10.86 -8.46 -6.57
C ILE A 94 11.10 -7.11 -5.88
N ARG A 95 12.29 -6.55 -6.10
CA ARG A 95 12.64 -5.21 -5.64
C ARG A 95 12.46 -4.22 -6.80
N ILE A 96 11.58 -3.24 -6.64
CA ILE A 96 11.39 -2.12 -7.58
C ILE A 96 12.30 -0.96 -7.19
N ALA A 97 12.39 -0.66 -5.91
CA ALA A 97 13.22 0.41 -5.38
C ALA A 97 14.72 0.16 -5.64
N LYS A 98 15.39 1.14 -6.24
CA LYS A 98 16.83 1.07 -6.57
C LYS A 98 17.73 1.16 -5.33
N LEU A 99 17.37 2.00 -4.35
CA LEU A 99 18.16 2.23 -3.16
C LEU A 99 17.61 1.46 -1.95
N SER A 100 18.51 1.09 -1.04
CA SER A 100 18.16 0.46 0.23
C SER A 100 17.75 1.51 1.27
N SER A 101 17.09 1.06 2.34
CA SER A 101 16.79 1.88 3.51
C SER A 101 18.06 2.53 4.09
N LYS A 102 19.18 1.79 4.16
CA LYS A 102 20.48 2.32 4.60
C LYS A 102 21.00 3.47 3.72
N ASN A 103 20.88 3.35 2.40
CA ASN A 103 21.28 4.42 1.49
C ASN A 103 20.42 5.69 1.68
N TRP A 104 19.11 5.51 1.89
CA TRP A 104 18.22 6.63 2.20
C TRP A 104 18.53 7.27 3.53
N HIS A 105 18.83 6.49 4.56
CA HIS A 105 19.24 7.01 5.86
C HIS A 105 20.48 7.89 5.75
N GLN A 106 21.54 7.39 5.08
CA GLN A 106 22.77 8.17 4.85
C GLN A 106 22.53 9.47 4.07
N PHE A 107 21.64 9.44 3.07
CA PHE A 107 21.24 10.64 2.34
C PHE A 107 20.52 11.64 3.26
N LEU A 108 19.59 11.18 4.06
CA LEU A 108 18.79 12.01 4.95
C LEU A 108 19.62 12.65 6.07
N LEU A 109 20.62 11.94 6.64
CA LEU A 109 21.58 12.49 7.60
C LEU A 109 22.32 13.72 7.02
N LYS A 110 22.71 13.68 5.75
CA LYS A 110 23.30 14.84 5.07
C LYS A 110 22.31 16.00 4.93
N LYS A 111 21.03 15.69 4.66
CA LYS A 111 19.98 16.70 4.47
C LYS A 111 19.51 17.34 5.77
N GLN A 112 19.64 16.67 6.91
CA GLN A 112 19.38 17.27 8.24
C GLN A 112 20.26 18.47 8.55
N LYS A 113 21.43 18.60 7.91
CA LYS A 113 22.29 19.80 8.03
C LYS A 113 21.69 21.04 7.39
N LYS A 114 20.75 20.87 6.47
CA LYS A 114 20.15 21.94 5.66
C LYS A 114 18.66 22.15 5.94
N PHE A 115 17.94 21.12 6.32
CA PHE A 115 16.49 21.10 6.49
C PHE A 115 16.13 20.58 7.88
N LYS A 116 15.07 21.16 8.48
CA LYS A 116 14.50 20.66 9.74
C LYS A 116 13.61 19.45 9.42
N LEU A 117 14.19 18.27 9.44
CA LEU A 117 13.51 16.98 9.31
C LEU A 117 14.01 16.01 10.37
N LEU A 118 13.13 15.11 10.80
CA LEU A 118 13.49 14.03 11.72
C LEU A 118 13.37 12.71 10.97
N ILE A 119 14.36 11.84 11.16
CA ILE A 119 14.36 10.48 10.60
C ILE A 119 13.75 9.56 11.64
N ALA A 120 12.64 8.90 11.34
CA ALA A 120 11.89 8.09 12.31
C ALA A 120 12.74 6.99 12.95
N GLN A 121 13.69 6.41 12.20
CA GLN A 121 14.58 5.36 12.68
C GLN A 121 15.49 5.85 13.84
N ASP A 122 15.81 7.13 13.89
CA ASP A 122 16.74 7.72 14.88
C ASP A 122 15.98 8.28 16.10
N LEU A 123 14.64 8.23 16.09
CA LEU A 123 13.83 8.77 17.18
C LEU A 123 13.59 7.73 18.29
N PRO A 124 13.61 8.17 19.57
CA PRO A 124 13.19 7.34 20.68
C PRO A 124 11.78 6.81 20.49
N SER A 125 11.52 5.56 20.89
CA SER A 125 10.21 4.90 20.77
C SER A 125 9.08 5.72 21.45
N LYS A 126 9.38 6.41 22.56
CA LYS A 126 8.43 7.29 23.26
C LYS A 126 7.94 8.44 22.38
N ILE A 127 8.82 9.01 21.55
CA ILE A 127 8.47 10.07 20.59
C ILE A 127 7.63 9.49 19.46
N LEU A 128 8.08 8.36 18.87
CA LEU A 128 7.34 7.70 17.80
C LEU A 128 5.94 7.29 18.22
N LYS A 129 5.73 6.84 19.46
CA LYS A 129 4.41 6.49 20.00
C LYS A 129 3.42 7.65 19.90
N LYS A 130 3.85 8.90 20.16
CA LYS A 130 3.00 10.09 20.04
C LYS A 130 2.46 10.31 18.62
N TYR A 131 3.21 9.90 17.60
CA TYR A 131 2.80 10.05 16.20
C TYR A 131 2.06 8.85 15.65
N THR A 132 2.24 7.66 16.23
CA THR A 132 1.76 6.40 15.64
C THR A 132 0.63 5.75 16.41
N ASN A 133 0.44 6.06 17.71
CA ASN A 133 -0.39 5.31 18.65
C ASN A 133 0.02 3.81 18.74
N LEU A 134 1.24 3.44 18.30
CA LEU A 134 1.75 2.08 18.39
C LEU A 134 2.63 1.92 19.62
N ASP A 135 2.37 0.89 20.43
CA ASP A 135 3.23 0.54 21.56
C ASP A 135 4.59 0.02 21.10
N ASN A 136 4.64 -0.66 19.97
CA ASN A 136 5.87 -1.19 19.39
C ASN A 136 6.01 -0.76 17.92
N THR A 137 6.97 0.14 17.68
CA THR A 137 7.28 0.70 16.35
C THR A 137 8.35 -0.09 15.59
N SER A 138 8.96 -1.13 16.19
CA SER A 138 10.07 -1.87 15.58
C SER A 138 9.74 -2.45 14.21
N LYS A 139 8.52 -2.98 14.04
CA LYS A 139 8.08 -3.52 12.74
C LYS A 139 7.93 -2.45 11.67
N MET A 140 7.43 -1.27 12.04
CA MET A 140 7.30 -0.12 11.15
C MET A 140 8.67 0.40 10.69
N LEU A 141 9.67 0.37 11.57
CA LEU A 141 11.04 0.81 11.31
C LEU A 141 11.86 -0.23 10.54
N ASN A 142 11.45 -1.51 10.50
CA ASN A 142 12.14 -2.57 9.77
C ASN A 142 11.91 -2.45 8.24
N ARG A 143 12.41 -1.34 7.68
CA ARG A 143 12.28 -1.02 6.26
C ARG A 143 13.46 -1.50 5.45
N GLU A 144 13.20 -1.97 4.24
CA GLU A 144 14.25 -2.44 3.32
C GLU A 144 14.58 -1.41 2.23
N ALA A 145 13.63 -0.59 1.81
CA ALA A 145 13.73 0.18 0.57
C ALA A 145 13.34 1.66 0.71
N SER A 146 13.01 2.09 1.91
CA SER A 146 12.54 3.44 2.17
C SER A 146 12.92 3.91 3.57
N GLN A 147 12.73 5.20 3.84
CA GLN A 147 12.80 5.80 5.16
C GLN A 147 11.56 6.64 5.45
N ILE A 148 11.17 6.70 6.71
CA ILE A 148 10.11 7.59 7.19
C ILE A 148 10.75 8.85 7.76
N ILE A 149 10.18 10.00 7.40
CA ILE A 149 10.57 11.29 7.96
C ILE A 149 9.36 12.04 8.52
N LEU A 150 9.63 12.87 9.51
CA LEU A 150 8.77 13.95 9.98
C LEU A 150 9.36 15.25 9.46
N TRP A 151 8.53 16.08 8.85
CA TRP A 151 8.97 17.36 8.30
C TRP A 151 8.57 18.49 9.24
N GLU A 152 9.55 19.27 9.70
CA GLU A 152 9.37 20.38 10.65
C GLU A 152 9.80 21.74 10.06
N ASP A 153 10.11 21.77 8.76
CA ASP A 153 10.53 22.97 8.07
C ASP A 153 9.38 23.59 7.25
N SER A 154 9.61 24.74 6.66
CA SER A 154 8.66 25.47 5.82
C SER A 154 8.27 24.69 4.55
N LEU A 155 7.13 25.01 3.98
CA LEU A 155 6.70 24.45 2.67
C LEU A 155 7.64 24.85 1.52
N VAL A 156 8.31 26.00 1.62
CA VAL A 156 9.32 26.45 0.64
C VAL A 156 10.52 25.50 0.68
N ASN A 157 11.01 25.17 1.86
CA ASN A 157 12.11 24.23 2.04
C ASN A 157 11.71 22.80 1.69
N LEU A 158 10.46 22.42 1.91
CA LEU A 158 9.95 21.11 1.45
C LEU A 158 10.05 20.99 -0.08
N LYS A 159 9.66 22.02 -0.83
CA LYS A 159 9.82 22.04 -2.30
C LYS A 159 11.29 21.93 -2.73
N LYS A 160 12.19 22.64 -2.06
CA LYS A 160 13.64 22.53 -2.31
C LYS A 160 14.15 21.11 -2.04
N PHE A 161 13.79 20.54 -0.89
CA PHE A 161 14.14 19.16 -0.54
C PHE A 161 13.64 18.14 -1.58
N ILE A 162 12.39 18.26 -2.04
CA ILE A 162 11.84 17.39 -3.10
C ILE A 162 12.65 17.50 -4.40
N ASN A 163 13.07 18.70 -4.77
CA ASN A 163 13.89 18.89 -5.97
C ASN A 163 15.28 18.25 -5.82
N GLU A 164 15.93 18.42 -4.68
CA GLU A 164 17.22 17.77 -4.38
C GLU A 164 17.08 16.24 -4.32
N LEU A 165 16.01 15.72 -3.72
CA LEU A 165 15.73 14.30 -3.68
C LEU A 165 15.60 13.71 -5.09
N ARG A 166 14.93 14.41 -6.00
CA ARG A 166 14.78 13.99 -7.40
C ARG A 166 16.09 14.07 -8.18
N SER A 167 16.80 15.18 -8.11
CA SER A 167 18.03 15.41 -8.88
C SER A 167 19.20 14.54 -8.41
N GLU A 168 19.40 14.41 -7.11
CA GLU A 168 20.56 13.70 -6.57
C GLU A 168 20.39 12.19 -6.51
N LYS A 169 19.17 11.69 -6.28
CA LYS A 169 18.90 10.26 -6.03
C LYS A 169 17.77 9.67 -6.85
N GLN A 170 17.16 10.43 -7.76
CA GLN A 170 15.95 9.98 -8.46
C GLN A 170 14.88 9.48 -7.47
N GLY A 171 14.79 10.14 -6.31
CA GLY A 171 13.90 9.76 -5.24
C GLY A 171 12.54 10.43 -5.32
N VAL A 172 11.60 9.92 -4.55
CA VAL A 172 10.27 10.47 -4.38
C VAL A 172 9.94 10.63 -2.90
N LEU A 173 9.21 11.69 -2.59
CA LEU A 173 8.58 11.89 -1.30
C LEU A 173 7.10 11.53 -1.43
N ILE A 174 6.69 10.50 -0.72
CA ILE A 174 5.32 10.00 -0.71
C ILE A 174 4.67 10.42 0.61
N GLN A 175 3.62 11.20 0.53
CA GLN A 175 2.86 11.60 1.71
C GLN A 175 1.79 10.55 2.00
N GLY A 176 1.92 9.88 3.13
CA GLY A 176 0.87 9.05 3.74
C GLY A 176 -0.06 9.89 4.61
N SER A 177 -0.92 9.23 5.36
CA SER A 177 -1.84 9.90 6.31
C SER A 177 -1.11 10.58 7.47
N ARG A 178 -0.04 9.97 7.98
CA ARG A 178 0.68 10.43 9.19
C ARG A 178 2.14 10.84 8.93
N PHE A 179 2.81 10.19 8.00
CA PHE A 179 4.24 10.34 7.75
C PHE A 179 4.54 10.59 6.29
N MET A 180 5.70 11.15 6.05
CA MET A 180 6.28 11.21 4.73
C MET A 180 7.28 10.06 4.57
N GLN A 181 7.23 9.36 3.44
CA GLN A 181 8.15 8.30 3.08
C GLN A 181 9.07 8.74 1.96
N VAL A 182 10.37 8.60 2.17
CA VAL A 182 11.39 8.78 1.14
C VAL A 182 11.73 7.42 0.53
N SER A 183 11.67 7.31 -0.78
CA SER A 183 11.95 6.07 -1.51
C SER A 183 12.45 6.37 -2.93
N SER A 184 12.95 5.35 -3.64
CA SER A 184 13.15 5.40 -5.09
C SER A 184 11.81 5.57 -5.81
N VAL A 185 11.85 5.90 -7.10
CA VAL A 185 10.63 6.02 -7.93
C VAL A 185 9.89 4.68 -7.93
N CYS A 186 8.90 4.56 -7.07
CA CYS A 186 7.95 3.46 -6.96
C CYS A 186 6.61 4.01 -6.48
N ASN A 187 5.53 3.35 -6.77
CA ASN A 187 4.20 3.66 -6.23
C ASN A 187 3.27 2.44 -6.31
N LYS A 188 2.13 2.54 -5.67
CA LYS A 188 1.11 1.48 -5.63
C LYS A 188 0.56 1.11 -7.02
N ARG A 189 0.57 2.02 -8.00
CA ARG A 189 0.18 1.73 -9.39
C ARG A 189 1.18 0.79 -10.07
N ILE A 190 2.49 1.05 -9.91
CA ILE A 190 3.54 0.20 -10.49
C ILE A 190 3.43 -1.21 -9.90
N ALA A 191 3.28 -1.32 -8.57
CA ALA A 191 3.08 -2.59 -7.89
C ALA A 191 1.84 -3.33 -8.41
N LYS A 192 0.69 -2.66 -8.50
CA LYS A 192 -0.54 -3.23 -9.06
C LYS A 192 -0.32 -3.76 -10.47
N LYS A 193 0.31 -2.96 -11.35
CA LYS A 193 0.57 -3.36 -12.74
C LYS A 193 1.45 -4.62 -12.82
N LEU A 194 2.53 -4.67 -12.04
CA LEU A 194 3.45 -5.81 -12.05
C LEU A 194 2.79 -7.08 -11.47
N ILE A 195 2.05 -6.96 -10.37
CA ILE A 195 1.32 -8.10 -9.81
C ILE A 195 0.30 -8.61 -10.83
N SER A 196 -0.52 -7.74 -11.42
CA SER A 196 -1.48 -8.14 -12.48
C SER A 196 -0.80 -8.82 -13.65
N HIS A 197 0.35 -8.30 -14.11
CA HIS A 197 1.12 -8.93 -15.20
C HIS A 197 1.62 -10.34 -14.85
N VAL A 198 2.07 -10.57 -13.61
CA VAL A 198 2.48 -11.90 -13.16
C VAL A 198 1.28 -12.87 -13.15
N TYR A 199 0.11 -12.40 -12.75
CA TYR A 199 -1.12 -13.21 -12.83
C TYR A 199 -1.47 -13.55 -14.28
N ASP A 200 -1.48 -12.58 -15.18
CA ASP A 200 -1.79 -12.80 -16.60
C ASP A 200 -0.83 -13.81 -17.22
N HIS A 201 0.45 -13.75 -16.85
CA HIS A 201 1.49 -14.63 -17.38
C HIS A 201 1.45 -16.06 -16.79
N GLN A 202 1.19 -16.21 -15.49
CA GLN A 202 1.26 -17.52 -14.82
C GLN A 202 -0.08 -18.27 -14.75
N PHE A 203 -1.18 -17.54 -14.88
CA PHE A 203 -2.54 -18.10 -14.85
C PHE A 203 -3.32 -17.79 -16.12
N TYR A 204 -2.64 -17.87 -17.27
CA TYR A 204 -3.17 -17.55 -18.59
C TYR A 204 -4.54 -18.23 -18.84
N GLY A 205 -5.51 -17.46 -19.32
CA GLY A 205 -6.88 -17.92 -19.57
C GLY A 205 -7.80 -18.00 -18.35
N THR A 206 -7.28 -17.86 -17.11
CA THR A 206 -8.05 -18.00 -15.88
C THR A 206 -8.41 -16.68 -15.20
N TYR A 207 -7.67 -15.58 -15.46
CA TYR A 207 -7.74 -14.39 -14.62
C TYR A 207 -7.67 -13.06 -15.39
N PHE A 208 -8.40 -12.14 -15.00
CA PHE A 208 -8.30 -10.79 -14.47
C PHE A 208 -8.14 -9.65 -15.49
N LYS A 209 -9.05 -9.55 -16.44
CA LYS A 209 -9.18 -8.29 -17.19
C LYS A 209 -9.67 -7.13 -16.31
N ASN A 210 -10.28 -7.40 -15.14
CA ASN A 210 -10.86 -6.39 -14.27
C ASN A 210 -10.18 -6.34 -12.90
N THR A 211 -9.72 -5.15 -12.51
CA THR A 211 -9.12 -4.90 -11.20
C THR A 211 -9.98 -3.95 -10.39
N ILE A 212 -10.09 -4.22 -9.10
CA ILE A 212 -10.73 -3.35 -8.11
C ILE A 212 -9.61 -2.76 -7.25
N ALA A 213 -9.64 -1.46 -6.99
CA ALA A 213 -8.71 -0.83 -6.07
C ALA A 213 -9.47 -0.08 -4.98
N LEU A 214 -9.00 -0.25 -3.72
CA LEU A 214 -9.55 0.43 -2.56
C LEU A 214 -8.47 1.28 -1.89
N GLY A 215 -8.82 2.52 -1.53
CA GLY A 215 -7.89 3.47 -0.90
C GLY A 215 -8.60 4.71 -0.37
N ASP A 216 -7.93 5.44 0.54
CA ASP A 216 -8.48 6.61 1.22
C ASP A 216 -7.61 7.87 1.07
N SER A 217 -6.37 7.74 0.61
CA SER A 217 -5.38 8.81 0.73
C SER A 217 -4.61 9.10 -0.58
N LYS A 218 -3.74 10.11 -0.54
CA LYS A 218 -3.04 10.62 -1.74
C LYS A 218 -2.14 9.58 -2.42
N ASN A 219 -1.50 8.69 -1.66
CA ASN A 219 -0.63 7.63 -2.19
C ASN A 219 -1.40 6.53 -2.94
N ASP A 220 -2.74 6.51 -2.82
CA ASP A 220 -3.62 5.56 -3.52
C ASP A 220 -4.09 6.07 -4.89
N ILE A 221 -3.99 7.38 -5.14
CA ILE A 221 -4.58 8.02 -6.33
C ILE A 221 -4.17 7.32 -7.63
N ASP A 222 -2.89 7.01 -7.80
CA ASP A 222 -2.40 6.38 -9.02
C ASP A 222 -2.90 4.94 -9.16
N MET A 223 -2.99 4.18 -8.06
CA MET A 223 -3.56 2.85 -8.03
C MET A 223 -5.04 2.88 -8.38
N LEU A 224 -5.80 3.75 -7.73
CA LEU A 224 -7.23 3.96 -7.97
C LEU A 224 -7.51 4.36 -9.42
N ASN A 225 -6.80 5.37 -9.95
CA ASN A 225 -6.97 5.81 -11.34
C ASN A 225 -6.71 4.70 -12.37
N SER A 226 -5.84 3.75 -12.05
CA SER A 226 -5.43 2.68 -12.96
C SER A 226 -6.27 1.40 -12.86
N ALA A 227 -7.18 1.30 -11.90
CA ALA A 227 -8.05 0.14 -11.72
C ALA A 227 -9.31 0.23 -12.60
N SER A 228 -9.97 -0.90 -12.89
CA SER A 228 -11.24 -0.92 -13.60
C SER A 228 -12.35 -0.31 -12.72
N TYR A 229 -12.35 -0.63 -11.43
CA TYR A 229 -13.27 -0.09 -10.43
C TYR A 229 -12.47 0.55 -9.30
N SER A 230 -12.87 1.74 -8.85
CA SER A 230 -12.19 2.50 -7.81
C SER A 230 -13.13 2.72 -6.63
N CYS A 231 -12.79 2.12 -5.50
CA CYS A 231 -13.53 2.21 -4.26
C CYS A 231 -12.80 3.18 -3.32
N LEU A 232 -13.40 4.32 -3.07
CA LEU A 232 -12.85 5.37 -2.23
C LEU A 232 -13.44 5.25 -0.82
N ILE A 233 -12.57 5.09 0.16
CA ILE A 233 -12.95 5.05 1.56
C ILE A 233 -12.88 6.47 2.11
N LYS A 234 -13.90 6.85 2.88
CA LYS A 234 -13.95 8.14 3.55
C LYS A 234 -12.81 8.22 4.58
N ASN A 235 -11.94 9.20 4.46
CA ASN A 235 -10.84 9.38 5.41
C ASN A 235 -11.29 10.15 6.66
N PRO A 236 -10.50 10.20 7.75
CA PRO A 236 -10.89 10.87 8.99
C PRO A 236 -11.24 12.35 8.83
N SER A 237 -10.71 13.06 7.84
CA SER A 237 -11.10 14.45 7.53
C SER A 237 -12.45 14.55 6.82
N GLY A 238 -13.13 13.44 6.55
CA GLY A 238 -14.39 13.40 5.81
C GLY A 238 -14.24 13.54 4.30
N SER A 239 -13.02 13.63 3.77
CA SER A 239 -12.72 13.83 2.35
C SER A 239 -12.37 12.53 1.61
N PHE A 240 -12.19 12.65 0.30
CA PHE A 240 -11.76 11.57 -0.59
C PHE A 240 -10.58 12.01 -1.44
N PRO A 241 -9.70 11.08 -1.85
CA PRO A 241 -8.66 11.41 -2.83
C PRO A 241 -9.31 11.86 -4.16
N LYS A 242 -8.80 12.96 -4.73
CA LYS A 242 -9.27 13.48 -6.01
C LYS A 242 -8.70 12.64 -7.15
N LEU A 243 -9.55 11.91 -7.84
CA LEU A 243 -9.18 11.14 -9.03
C LEU A 243 -9.24 12.02 -10.30
N ARG A 244 -8.76 11.47 -11.42
CA ARG A 244 -8.84 12.13 -12.73
C ARG A 244 -10.31 12.36 -13.12
N SER A 245 -10.61 13.46 -13.78
CA SER A 245 -11.98 13.85 -14.18
C SER A 245 -12.67 12.82 -15.08
N ASN A 246 -11.91 12.13 -15.93
CA ASN A 246 -12.43 11.11 -16.85
C ASN A 246 -12.53 9.71 -16.22
N LYS A 247 -12.23 9.55 -14.92
CA LYS A 247 -12.34 8.26 -14.25
C LYS A 247 -13.79 7.84 -14.07
N LYS A 248 -14.14 6.70 -14.67
CA LYS A 248 -15.45 6.03 -14.53
C LYS A 248 -15.39 4.96 -13.42
N ASN A 249 -16.54 4.40 -13.06
CA ASN A 249 -16.68 3.29 -12.10
C ASN A 249 -16.07 3.61 -10.72
N ILE A 250 -16.49 4.75 -10.15
CA ILE A 250 -16.08 5.20 -8.82
C ILE A 250 -17.20 4.90 -7.84
N ILE A 251 -16.86 4.21 -6.73
CA ILE A 251 -17.78 3.94 -5.62
C ILE A 251 -17.18 4.58 -4.37
N LYS A 252 -18.02 5.33 -3.64
CA LYS A 252 -17.61 6.02 -2.41
C LYS A 252 -18.33 5.43 -1.20
N SER A 253 -17.59 5.27 -0.11
CA SER A 253 -18.18 4.95 1.19
C SER A 253 -18.85 6.16 1.81
N SER A 254 -19.85 5.93 2.64
CA SER A 254 -20.35 6.93 3.61
C SER A 254 -19.71 6.73 4.99
N LYS A 255 -19.22 5.52 5.25
CA LYS A 255 -18.56 5.13 6.49
C LYS A 255 -17.04 5.25 6.37
N PHE A 256 -16.36 5.38 7.52
CA PHE A 256 -14.92 5.27 7.66
C PHE A 256 -14.48 3.79 7.63
N ALA A 257 -13.16 3.54 7.49
CA ALA A 257 -12.61 2.21 7.73
C ALA A 257 -12.84 1.76 9.19
N PRO A 258 -13.04 0.46 9.42
CA PRO A 258 -13.05 -0.66 8.48
C PRO A 258 -14.40 -0.87 7.78
N ASP A 259 -15.51 -0.29 8.27
CA ASP A 259 -16.86 -0.47 7.75
C ASP A 259 -17.02 0.08 6.32
N GLY A 260 -16.33 1.17 6.02
CA GLY A 260 -16.32 1.75 4.67
C GLY A 260 -15.81 0.79 3.61
N TRP A 261 -14.84 -0.06 3.98
CA TRP A 261 -14.26 -1.07 3.10
C TRP A 261 -15.30 -2.11 2.67
N SER A 262 -16.01 -2.71 3.62
CA SER A 262 -17.08 -3.64 3.31
C SER A 262 -18.25 -2.96 2.57
N GLN A 263 -18.62 -1.76 2.98
CA GLN A 263 -19.72 -1.02 2.38
C GLN A 263 -19.52 -0.81 0.87
N VAL A 264 -18.33 -0.37 0.43
CA VAL A 264 -18.09 -0.15 -1.01
C VAL A 264 -18.04 -1.46 -1.79
N LEU A 265 -17.57 -2.54 -1.19
CA LEU A 265 -17.56 -3.85 -1.83
C LEU A 265 -18.98 -4.42 -1.97
N TYR A 266 -19.85 -4.26 -0.97
CA TYR A 266 -21.28 -4.62 -1.10
C TYR A 266 -21.96 -3.81 -2.22
N LYS A 267 -21.76 -2.49 -2.27
CA LYS A 267 -22.28 -1.65 -3.35
C LYS A 267 -21.81 -2.12 -4.74
N LEU A 268 -20.50 -2.40 -4.85
CA LEU A 268 -19.91 -2.86 -6.11
C LEU A 268 -20.43 -4.26 -6.50
N ASN A 269 -20.54 -5.17 -5.53
CA ASN A 269 -21.04 -6.52 -5.77
C ASN A 269 -22.45 -6.50 -6.36
N ASN A 270 -23.34 -5.68 -5.81
CA ASN A 270 -24.70 -5.50 -6.36
C ASN A 270 -24.65 -4.96 -7.80
N THR A 271 -23.76 -4.00 -8.08
CA THR A 271 -23.59 -3.46 -9.45
C THR A 271 -23.05 -4.52 -10.42
N LEU A 272 -22.30 -5.49 -9.93
CA LEU A 272 -21.68 -6.56 -10.71
C LEU A 272 -22.49 -7.87 -10.66
N GLU A 273 -23.77 -7.83 -10.29
CA GLU A 273 -24.66 -9.00 -10.23
C GLU A 273 -24.08 -10.14 -9.37
N ASN A 274 -23.61 -9.81 -8.18
CA ASN A 274 -23.04 -10.74 -7.19
C ASN A 274 -21.85 -11.59 -7.69
N LYS A 275 -20.94 -10.97 -8.44
CA LYS A 275 -19.73 -11.65 -8.98
C LYS A 275 -18.49 -11.53 -8.11
N ILE A 276 -18.54 -10.80 -6.99
CA ILE A 276 -17.39 -10.64 -6.10
C ILE A 276 -17.44 -11.65 -4.95
N PHE A 277 -18.61 -11.89 -4.36
CA PHE A 277 -18.84 -12.82 -3.24
C PHE A 277 -20.28 -13.28 -3.13
#